data_12b3ee4401756e27f8338919b37274c9
#
_entry.id   12b3ee4401756e27f8338919b37274c9
#
_cell.length_a   1.000
_cell.length_b   1.000
_cell.length_c   1.000
_cell.angle_alpha   90.00
_cell.angle_beta   90.00
_cell.angle_gamma   90.00
#
_symmetry.space_group_name_H-M   'P 1'
#
loop_
_entity.id
_entity.type
_entity.pdbx_description
1 polymer ?
#
loop_
_entity_poly.entity_id
_entity_poly.type
_entity_poly.pdbx_seq_one_letter_code
_entity_poly.pdbx_strand_id
1 'polypeptide(L)'
;SAMVCNPGSVKTPPDFPSYISASDGEYVNEVQISWSGVDAADDYKIYRDSAWMGIVPADQLEYTDIIAEADVVYEYCIEAVNDCGDSAWQCDTGYTATPSGDVNADGSIDVLDIVVVVNIVIETYEPSDEEFSAADMNSDGLVDVLDIVILVNEILGG
;
A
#
# COMPACT_ATOMS: atom_id res chain seq x y z
N SER A 1 -32.37 -18.96 6.69
CA SER A 1 -32.93 -18.72 8.03
C SER A 1 -32.34 -17.39 8.52
N ALA A 2 -33.16 -16.33 8.53
CA ALA A 2 -32.75 -15.05 9.07
C ALA A 2 -32.50 -15.20 10.58
N MET A 3 -31.26 -15.01 11.02
CA MET A 3 -30.97 -14.87 12.45
C MET A 3 -31.66 -13.58 12.94
N VAL A 4 -32.55 -13.71 13.90
CA VAL A 4 -33.16 -12.58 14.60
C VAL A 4 -32.14 -12.09 15.63
N CYS A 5 -31.45 -11.04 15.29
CA CYS A 5 -30.52 -10.37 16.17
C CYS A 5 -31.29 -9.44 17.09
N ASN A 6 -31.40 -9.81 18.35
CA ASN A 6 -32.06 -9.09 19.43
C ASN A 6 -33.58 -8.86 19.26
N PRO A 7 -34.43 -9.31 20.19
CA PRO A 7 -35.88 -9.14 20.08
C PRO A 7 -36.27 -7.67 20.23
N GLY A 8 -36.37 -6.94 19.10
CA GLY A 8 -36.80 -5.56 19.05
C GLY A 8 -36.18 -4.70 17.92
N SER A 9 -35.19 -5.19 17.20
CA SER A 9 -34.62 -4.49 16.05
C SER A 9 -34.62 -5.41 14.83
N VAL A 10 -35.16 -4.96 13.71
CA VAL A 10 -35.10 -5.65 12.41
C VAL A 10 -33.73 -5.31 11.79
N LYS A 11 -32.62 -5.60 12.48
CA LYS A 11 -31.30 -5.55 11.84
C LYS A 11 -31.10 -6.85 11.06
N THR A 12 -30.56 -6.73 9.87
CA THR A 12 -30.01 -7.83 9.06
C THR A 12 -28.48 -7.69 9.07
N PRO A 13 -27.70 -8.73 8.71
CA PRO A 13 -26.30 -8.55 8.38
C PRO A 13 -26.13 -7.37 7.39
N PRO A 14 -25.09 -6.56 7.51
CA PRO A 14 -24.89 -5.44 6.59
C PRO A 14 -24.58 -5.94 5.18
N ASP A 15 -24.81 -5.07 4.18
CA ASP A 15 -24.26 -5.29 2.84
C ASP A 15 -22.74 -5.07 2.87
N PHE A 16 -22.03 -5.51 1.82
CA PHE A 16 -20.62 -5.21 1.67
C PHE A 16 -20.41 -3.77 1.14
N PRO A 17 -19.25 -3.14 1.38
CA PRO A 17 -18.93 -1.83 0.79
C PRO A 17 -19.07 -1.85 -0.73
N SER A 18 -19.67 -0.81 -1.31
CA SER A 18 -19.89 -0.72 -2.76
C SER A 18 -18.62 -0.51 -3.55
N TYR A 19 -17.57 0.01 -2.91
CA TYR A 19 -16.20 0.07 -3.42
C TYR A 19 -15.20 -0.08 -2.28
N ILE A 20 -14.00 -0.50 -2.64
CA ILE A 20 -12.74 -0.39 -1.90
C ILE A 20 -11.69 0.14 -2.88
N SER A 21 -10.73 0.88 -2.39
CA SER A 21 -9.56 1.33 -3.13
C SER A 21 -8.35 1.24 -2.22
N ALA A 22 -7.35 0.50 -2.63
CA ALA A 22 -6.02 0.48 -2.04
C ALA A 22 -5.07 1.26 -2.95
N SER A 23 -4.10 1.98 -2.39
CA SER A 23 -3.16 2.79 -3.18
C SER A 23 -2.16 1.92 -3.94
N ASP A 24 -1.86 2.34 -5.18
CA ASP A 24 -1.00 1.64 -6.14
C ASP A 24 0.30 2.42 -6.37
N GLY A 25 1.23 2.33 -5.41
CA GLY A 25 2.53 2.99 -5.52
C GLY A 25 2.50 4.51 -5.33
N GLU A 26 1.49 5.06 -4.64
CA GLU A 26 1.40 6.50 -4.34
C GLU A 26 2.22 6.89 -3.12
N TYR A 27 2.42 5.95 -2.17
CA TYR A 27 3.08 6.21 -0.90
C TYR A 27 4.24 5.26 -0.68
N VAL A 28 5.34 5.80 -0.19
CA VAL A 28 6.50 5.02 0.24
C VAL A 28 6.24 4.44 1.64
N ASN A 29 6.48 3.15 1.83
CA ASN A 29 6.34 2.43 3.10
C ASN A 29 4.93 2.33 3.68
N GLU A 30 3.89 2.66 2.91
CA GLU A 30 2.50 2.48 3.34
C GLU A 30 1.56 2.22 2.17
N VAL A 31 0.47 1.52 2.44
CA VAL A 31 -0.69 1.41 1.53
C VAL A 31 -1.89 2.04 2.24
N GLN A 32 -2.52 3.01 1.60
CA GLN A 32 -3.76 3.61 2.09
C GLN A 32 -4.95 2.90 1.48
N ILE A 33 -5.86 2.44 2.32
CA ILE A 33 -7.07 1.72 1.94
C ILE A 33 -8.28 2.58 2.32
N SER A 34 -9.21 2.77 1.41
CA SER A 34 -10.47 3.47 1.64
C SER A 34 -11.64 2.69 1.08
N TRP A 35 -12.82 2.87 1.65
CA TRP A 35 -14.03 2.19 1.21
C TRP A 35 -15.29 3.02 1.41
N SER A 36 -16.40 2.60 0.78
CA SER A 36 -17.69 3.24 0.99
C SER A 36 -18.32 2.84 2.32
N GLY A 37 -18.96 3.79 2.99
CA GLY A 37 -19.79 3.50 4.15
C GLY A 37 -20.95 2.55 3.81
N VAL A 38 -21.34 1.72 4.76
CA VAL A 38 -22.44 0.75 4.65
C VAL A 38 -23.45 1.04 5.75
N ASP A 39 -24.72 1.24 5.36
CA ASP A 39 -25.80 1.37 6.29
C ASP A 39 -25.93 0.11 7.16
N ALA A 40 -26.21 0.28 8.44
CA ALA A 40 -26.32 -0.80 9.42
C ALA A 40 -25.00 -1.53 9.77
N ALA A 41 -23.85 -1.11 9.27
CA ALA A 41 -22.56 -1.54 9.81
C ALA A 41 -22.31 -0.89 11.19
N ASP A 42 -21.79 -1.63 12.12
CA ASP A 42 -21.31 -1.13 13.41
C ASP A 42 -19.77 -0.97 13.36
N ASP A 43 -19.06 -1.86 12.65
CA ASP A 43 -17.61 -1.85 12.46
C ASP A 43 -17.22 -2.38 11.07
N TYR A 44 -15.93 -2.23 10.70
CA TYR A 44 -15.31 -2.87 9.55
C TYR A 44 -14.10 -3.68 9.97
N LYS A 45 -14.01 -4.93 9.49
CA LYS A 45 -12.83 -5.78 9.60
C LYS A 45 -11.95 -5.62 8.36
N ILE A 46 -10.65 -5.52 8.56
CA ILE A 46 -9.64 -5.35 7.52
C ILE A 46 -8.79 -6.61 7.44
N TYR A 47 -8.56 -7.08 6.22
CA TYR A 47 -7.72 -8.23 5.92
C TYR A 47 -6.69 -7.88 4.84
N ARG A 48 -5.49 -8.48 4.93
CA ARG A 48 -4.45 -8.45 3.91
C ARG A 48 -4.08 -9.90 3.57
N ASP A 49 -4.17 -10.30 2.28
CA ASP A 49 -3.92 -11.68 1.82
C ASP A 49 -4.69 -12.73 2.66
N SER A 50 -5.93 -12.43 3.00
CA SER A 50 -6.79 -13.21 3.89
C SER A 50 -6.36 -13.25 5.37
N ALA A 51 -5.29 -12.59 5.76
CA ALA A 51 -4.87 -12.45 7.15
C ALA A 51 -5.56 -11.26 7.81
N TRP A 52 -6.11 -11.47 9.01
CA TRP A 52 -6.75 -10.40 9.77
C TRP A 52 -5.74 -9.32 10.19
N MET A 53 -6.04 -8.04 9.92
CA MET A 53 -5.21 -6.91 10.28
C MET A 53 -5.79 -6.08 11.42
N GLY A 54 -7.11 -5.90 11.45
CA GLY A 54 -7.74 -5.06 12.47
C GLY A 54 -9.23 -4.87 12.25
N ILE A 55 -9.82 -4.09 13.17
CA ILE A 55 -11.22 -3.67 13.14
C ILE A 55 -11.28 -2.17 13.43
N VAL A 56 -12.13 -1.46 12.71
CA VAL A 56 -12.36 -0.02 12.89
C VAL A 56 -13.86 0.26 12.97
N PRO A 57 -14.28 1.32 13.69
CA PRO A 57 -15.70 1.68 13.81
C PRO A 57 -16.29 2.16 12.48
N ALA A 58 -17.61 2.10 12.35
CA ALA A 58 -18.33 2.39 11.10
C ALA A 58 -18.19 3.83 10.57
N ASP A 59 -17.76 4.77 11.38
CA ASP A 59 -17.46 6.15 10.98
C ASP A 59 -16.04 6.34 10.42
N GLN A 60 -15.17 5.32 10.54
CA GLN A 60 -13.85 5.28 9.92
C GLN A 60 -13.90 4.51 8.61
N LEU A 61 -13.66 5.19 7.50
CA LEU A 61 -13.74 4.65 6.15
C LEU A 61 -12.38 4.56 5.45
N GLU A 62 -11.32 4.56 6.25
CA GLU A 62 -9.95 4.46 5.77
C GLU A 62 -9.08 3.68 6.77
N TYR A 63 -8.05 3.04 6.26
CA TYR A 63 -7.03 2.34 7.03
C TYR A 63 -5.68 2.48 6.32
N THR A 64 -4.60 2.58 7.09
CA THR A 64 -3.25 2.67 6.54
C THR A 64 -2.44 1.45 6.99
N ASP A 65 -1.95 0.69 6.04
CA ASP A 65 -0.99 -0.40 6.28
C ASP A 65 0.44 0.16 6.21
N ILE A 66 1.03 0.38 7.37
CA ILE A 66 2.39 0.94 7.53
C ILE A 66 3.48 -0.14 7.58
N ILE A 67 3.11 -1.41 7.42
CA ILE A 67 4.03 -2.55 7.41
C ILE A 67 4.01 -3.30 6.08
N ALA A 68 3.44 -2.70 5.04
CA ALA A 68 3.52 -3.23 3.69
C ALA A 68 4.99 -3.18 3.20
N GLU A 69 5.47 -4.29 2.67
CA GLU A 69 6.83 -4.37 2.12
C GLU A 69 6.89 -3.75 0.72
N ALA A 70 8.02 -3.14 0.37
CA ALA A 70 8.24 -2.60 -0.96
C ALA A 70 8.19 -3.70 -2.03
N ASP A 71 7.72 -3.35 -3.22
CA ASP A 71 7.59 -4.24 -4.39
C ASP A 71 6.70 -5.49 -4.18
N VAL A 72 5.91 -5.51 -3.10
CA VAL A 72 4.95 -6.58 -2.85
C VAL A 72 3.54 -6.06 -3.08
N VAL A 73 2.79 -6.73 -3.97
CA VAL A 73 1.37 -6.46 -4.20
C VAL A 73 0.56 -7.30 -3.22
N TYR A 74 -0.27 -6.64 -2.42
CA TYR A 74 -1.15 -7.27 -1.44
C TYR A 74 -2.61 -7.16 -1.89
N GLU A 75 -3.44 -8.14 -1.51
CA GLU A 75 -4.89 -8.04 -1.63
C GLU A 75 -5.48 -7.57 -0.30
N TYR A 76 -6.14 -6.42 -0.32
CA TYR A 76 -6.85 -5.87 0.84
C TYR A 76 -8.34 -6.13 0.72
N CYS A 77 -8.95 -6.66 1.78
CA CYS A 77 -10.38 -6.94 1.82
C CYS A 77 -11.03 -6.29 3.03
N ILE A 78 -12.24 -5.75 2.84
CA ILE A 78 -13.06 -5.15 3.88
C ILE A 78 -14.35 -5.95 4.03
N GLU A 79 -14.73 -6.20 5.28
CA GLU A 79 -15.95 -6.87 5.69
C GLU A 79 -16.70 -5.95 6.66
N ALA A 80 -17.91 -5.56 6.31
CA ALA A 80 -18.78 -4.81 7.21
C ALA A 80 -19.43 -5.76 8.22
N VAL A 81 -19.51 -5.34 9.48
CA VAL A 81 -20.05 -6.21 10.55
C VAL A 81 -21.03 -5.47 11.43
N ASN A 82 -21.99 -6.21 11.98
CA ASN A 82 -22.88 -5.77 13.05
C ASN A 82 -23.28 -6.94 13.93
N ASP A 83 -24.12 -6.70 14.95
CA ASP A 83 -24.62 -7.74 15.86
C ASP A 83 -25.34 -8.91 15.18
N CYS A 84 -25.72 -8.76 13.91
CA CYS A 84 -26.46 -9.73 13.12
C CYS A 84 -25.59 -10.62 12.23
N GLY A 85 -24.34 -10.23 12.04
CA GLY A 85 -23.38 -10.98 11.25
C GLY A 85 -22.49 -10.10 10.41
N ASP A 86 -21.74 -10.74 9.56
CA ASP A 86 -20.71 -10.16 8.69
C ASP A 86 -21.20 -10.13 7.25
N SER A 87 -20.74 -9.13 6.49
CA SER A 87 -21.01 -9.04 5.04
C SER A 87 -20.12 -10.01 4.24
N ALA A 88 -20.32 -10.04 2.92
CA ALA A 88 -19.29 -10.56 2.02
C ALA A 88 -18.09 -9.59 1.99
N TRP A 89 -16.94 -10.09 1.57
CA TRP A 89 -15.73 -9.29 1.38
C TRP A 89 -15.82 -8.47 0.10
N GLN A 90 -15.35 -7.23 0.16
CA GLN A 90 -14.99 -6.41 -1.00
C GLN A 90 -13.49 -6.22 -0.98
N CYS A 91 -12.80 -6.50 -2.09
CA CYS A 91 -11.34 -6.52 -2.14
C CYS A 91 -10.80 -5.64 -3.28
N ASP A 92 -9.57 -5.16 -3.07
CA ASP A 92 -8.75 -4.47 -4.05
C ASP A 92 -7.28 -4.77 -3.79
N THR A 93 -6.45 -4.66 -4.80
CA THR A 93 -5.00 -4.83 -4.66
C THR A 93 -4.32 -3.48 -4.48
N GLY A 94 -3.23 -3.47 -3.70
CA GLY A 94 -2.42 -2.27 -3.51
C GLY A 94 -0.97 -2.62 -3.18
N TYR A 95 -0.08 -1.66 -3.41
CA TYR A 95 1.36 -1.79 -3.15
C TYR A 95 1.97 -0.44 -2.79
N THR A 96 3.13 -0.46 -2.14
CA THR A 96 3.89 0.74 -1.79
C THR A 96 4.72 1.22 -2.98
N ALA A 97 4.98 2.53 -3.06
CA ALA A 97 5.99 3.04 -3.98
C ALA A 97 7.37 2.51 -3.57
N THR A 98 8.20 2.19 -4.56
CA THR A 98 9.63 2.01 -4.34
C THR A 98 10.21 3.38 -4.00
N PRO A 99 10.96 3.55 -2.90
CA PRO A 99 11.63 4.81 -2.61
C PRO A 99 12.51 5.23 -3.78
N SER A 100 12.35 6.45 -4.28
CA SER A 100 13.29 7.00 -5.25
C SER A 100 14.67 7.04 -4.61
N GLY A 101 15.65 6.43 -5.28
CA GLY A 101 17.01 6.30 -4.74
C GLY A 101 17.32 4.96 -4.05
N ASP A 102 16.34 4.14 -3.69
CA ASP A 102 16.55 2.75 -3.29
C ASP A 102 16.64 1.87 -4.55
N VAL A 103 17.81 1.90 -5.17
CA VAL A 103 18.03 1.28 -6.49
C VAL A 103 18.21 -0.22 -6.39
N ASN A 104 18.69 -0.71 -5.24
CA ASN A 104 18.89 -2.14 -4.99
C ASN A 104 17.67 -2.82 -4.34
N ALA A 105 16.61 -2.04 -4.05
CA ALA A 105 15.35 -2.49 -3.43
C ALA A 105 15.55 -3.23 -2.09
N ASP A 106 16.50 -2.77 -1.25
CA ASP A 106 16.71 -3.36 0.08
C ASP A 106 15.93 -2.63 1.20
N GLY A 107 15.19 -1.57 0.86
CA GLY A 107 14.38 -0.77 1.76
C GLY A 107 15.14 0.36 2.44
N SER A 108 16.38 0.62 2.03
CA SER A 108 17.23 1.70 2.56
C SER A 108 17.83 2.51 1.42
N ILE A 109 17.96 3.80 1.58
CA ILE A 109 18.70 4.64 0.64
C ILE A 109 20.08 4.89 1.24
N ASP A 110 21.10 4.23 0.70
CA ASP A 110 22.45 4.31 1.25
C ASP A 110 23.56 4.21 0.18
N VAL A 111 24.80 4.03 0.61
CA VAL A 111 25.97 3.97 -0.28
C VAL A 111 25.92 2.79 -1.27
N LEU A 112 25.14 1.72 -0.99
CA LEU A 112 25.03 0.57 -1.88
C LEU A 112 24.23 0.94 -3.13
N ASP A 113 23.24 1.83 -3.01
CA ASP A 113 22.51 2.37 -4.14
C ASP A 113 23.41 3.20 -5.05
N ILE A 114 24.26 4.04 -4.47
CA ILE A 114 25.26 4.79 -5.24
C ILE A 114 26.13 3.84 -6.06
N VAL A 115 26.53 2.71 -5.50
CA VAL A 115 27.32 1.71 -6.23
C VAL A 115 26.57 1.13 -7.42
N VAL A 116 25.26 0.87 -7.29
CA VAL A 116 24.43 0.40 -8.40
C VAL A 116 24.31 1.49 -9.46
N VAL A 117 23.96 2.74 -9.09
CA VAL A 117 23.86 3.85 -10.04
C VAL A 117 25.17 4.09 -10.77
N VAL A 118 26.31 4.06 -10.09
CA VAL A 118 27.62 4.17 -10.74
C VAL A 118 27.83 3.08 -11.78
N ASN A 119 27.48 1.83 -11.48
CA ASN A 119 27.61 0.72 -12.43
C ASN A 119 26.71 0.90 -13.67
N ILE A 120 25.52 1.46 -13.49
CA ILE A 120 24.62 1.83 -14.60
C ILE A 120 25.29 2.91 -15.45
N VAL A 121 25.74 4.00 -14.83
CA VAL A 121 26.35 5.17 -15.54
C VAL A 121 27.61 4.78 -16.33
N ILE A 122 28.44 3.88 -15.81
CA ILE A 122 29.64 3.38 -16.53
C ILE A 122 29.35 2.19 -17.45
N GLU A 123 28.08 1.85 -17.67
CA GLU A 123 27.60 0.78 -18.57
C GLU A 123 28.17 -0.61 -18.23
N THR A 124 28.45 -0.88 -16.97
CA THR A 124 28.88 -2.21 -16.50
C THR A 124 27.71 -3.05 -15.97
N TYR A 125 26.56 -2.45 -15.82
CA TYR A 125 25.30 -3.08 -15.37
C TYR A 125 24.13 -2.50 -16.15
N GLU A 126 23.24 -3.36 -16.65
CA GLU A 126 22.00 -2.96 -17.34
C GLU A 126 20.84 -3.08 -16.34
N PRO A 127 20.21 -1.96 -15.94
CA PRO A 127 19.16 -1.95 -14.94
C PRO A 127 17.85 -2.53 -15.47
N SER A 128 17.01 -3.07 -14.58
CA SER A 128 15.58 -3.26 -14.85
C SER A 128 14.85 -1.93 -14.97
N ASP A 129 13.60 -1.94 -15.41
CA ASP A 129 12.78 -0.72 -15.51
C ASP A 129 12.57 -0.08 -14.14
N GLU A 130 12.44 -0.89 -13.07
CA GLU A 130 12.29 -0.47 -11.69
C GLU A 130 13.58 0.19 -11.16
N GLU A 131 14.72 -0.47 -11.36
CA GLU A 131 16.03 0.08 -10.97
C GLU A 131 16.35 1.37 -11.71
N PHE A 132 16.03 1.43 -13.02
CA PHE A 132 16.18 2.66 -13.80
C PHE A 132 15.32 3.80 -13.22
N SER A 133 14.06 3.51 -12.93
CA SER A 133 13.13 4.50 -12.33
C SER A 133 13.58 4.97 -10.94
N ALA A 134 14.13 4.08 -10.12
CA ALA A 134 14.67 4.42 -8.81
C ALA A 134 15.99 5.21 -8.90
N ALA A 135 16.78 5.00 -9.95
CA ALA A 135 18.07 5.65 -10.18
C ALA A 135 17.96 7.04 -10.83
N ASP A 136 16.91 7.28 -11.65
CA ASP A 136 16.65 8.58 -12.29
C ASP A 136 16.07 9.57 -11.27
N MET A 137 16.96 10.14 -10.45
CA MET A 137 16.60 10.99 -9.31
C MET A 137 16.01 12.34 -9.71
N ASN A 138 16.31 12.82 -10.92
CA ASN A 138 15.82 14.10 -11.44
C ASN A 138 14.65 13.93 -12.43
N SER A 139 14.30 12.69 -12.76
CA SER A 139 13.20 12.32 -13.67
C SER A 139 13.36 12.92 -15.08
N ASP A 140 14.60 13.02 -15.59
CA ASP A 140 14.87 13.52 -16.93
C ASP A 140 14.91 12.43 -18.02
N GLY A 141 14.75 11.16 -17.61
CA GLY A 141 14.74 9.99 -18.48
C GLY A 141 16.14 9.45 -18.81
N LEU A 142 17.16 9.91 -18.10
CA LEU A 142 18.54 9.43 -18.19
C LEU A 142 19.07 9.13 -16.79
N VAL A 143 19.89 8.10 -16.67
CA VAL A 143 20.64 7.85 -15.44
C VAL A 143 22.08 8.26 -15.67
N ASP A 144 22.49 9.36 -15.05
CA ASP A 144 23.82 9.93 -15.24
C ASP A 144 24.47 10.45 -13.93
N VAL A 145 25.54 11.24 -14.04
CA VAL A 145 26.26 11.74 -12.87
C VAL A 145 25.43 12.72 -12.03
N LEU A 146 24.40 13.36 -12.59
CA LEU A 146 23.54 14.27 -11.84
C LEU A 146 22.68 13.50 -10.83
N ASP A 147 22.22 12.30 -11.20
CA ASP A 147 21.46 11.43 -10.30
C ASP A 147 22.31 10.97 -9.13
N ILE A 148 23.58 10.61 -9.40
CA ILE A 148 24.56 10.27 -8.33
C ILE A 148 24.68 11.43 -7.35
N VAL A 149 24.79 12.68 -7.83
CA VAL A 149 24.92 13.86 -6.98
C VAL A 149 23.66 14.06 -6.12
N ILE A 150 22.47 13.88 -6.69
CA ILE A 150 21.19 14.02 -5.98
C ILE A 150 21.10 12.92 -4.91
N LEU A 151 21.38 11.66 -5.27
CA LEU A 151 21.33 10.52 -4.35
C LEU A 151 22.33 10.71 -3.18
N VAL A 152 23.54 11.18 -3.44
CA VAL A 152 24.53 11.49 -2.39
C VAL A 152 24.00 12.58 -1.44
N ASN A 153 23.35 13.62 -1.96
CA ASN A 153 22.76 14.67 -1.12
C ASN A 153 21.60 14.13 -0.27
N GLU A 154 20.77 13.24 -0.81
CA GLU A 154 19.69 12.59 -0.06
C GLU A 154 20.24 11.79 1.11
N ILE A 155 21.26 10.94 0.87
CA ILE A 155 21.93 10.13 1.90
C ILE A 155 22.57 11.00 2.98
N LEU A 156 23.11 12.16 2.62
CA LEU A 156 23.74 13.08 3.58
C LEU A 156 22.73 13.96 4.35
N GLY A 157 21.44 13.82 4.07
CA GLY A 157 20.37 14.57 4.74
C GLY A 157 20.31 16.04 4.28
N GLY A 158 20.53 16.27 3.00
CA GLY A 158 20.55 17.58 2.34
C GLY A 158 19.23 18.30 2.31
#